data_a1a7afc8a3efd0e08ca3d07988ce472f
#
_entry.id   a1a7afc8a3efd0e08ca3d07988ce472f
#
_cell.length_a   1.000
_cell.length_b   1.000
_cell.length_c   1.000
_cell.angle_alpha   90.00
_cell.angle_beta   90.00
_cell.angle_gamma   90.00
#
_symmetry.space_group_name_H-M   'P 1'
#
loop_
_entity.id
_entity.type
_entity.pdbx_description
1 polymer ?
#
loop_
_entity_poly.entity_id
_entity_poly.type
_entity_poly.pdbx_seq_one_letter_code
_entity_poly.pdbx_strand_id
1 'polypeptide(L)'
;EFDFFQTETRWGYNGCLNQLCGISSPEHHFLSFQLEELISRDRIIHIQKHHTPLYTTESFQYRDEVVAANGENNTYHAGAYLGDGLHEGAIASAFRVAQLIGLSLDSISFKEKGTKFLLK
;
A
#
# COMPACT_ATOMS: atom_id res chain seq x y z
N GLU A 1 0.99 -6.90 -17.49
CA GLU A 1 1.66 -5.82 -18.25
C GLU A 1 1.11 -4.47 -17.81
N PHE A 2 1.95 -3.45 -17.88
CA PHE A 2 1.59 -2.07 -17.61
C PHE A 2 1.72 -1.28 -18.91
N ASP A 3 0.68 -0.53 -19.24
CA ASP A 3 0.71 0.43 -20.34
C ASP A 3 0.91 1.83 -19.76
N PHE A 4 1.91 2.53 -20.25
CA PHE A 4 2.18 3.91 -19.86
C PHE A 4 1.62 4.86 -20.93
N PHE A 5 0.98 5.90 -20.43
CA PHE A 5 0.47 6.99 -21.25
C PHE A 5 1.15 8.29 -20.81
N GLN A 6 1.72 9.01 -21.75
CA GLN A 6 2.36 10.29 -21.51
C GLN A 6 2.06 11.28 -22.62
N THR A 7 1.65 12.47 -22.23
CA THR A 7 1.59 13.65 -23.08
C THR A 7 2.52 14.73 -22.51
N GLU A 8 2.60 15.89 -23.17
CA GLU A 8 3.38 17.03 -22.67
C GLU A 8 2.96 17.50 -21.27
N THR A 9 1.69 17.33 -20.91
CA THR A 9 1.12 17.85 -19.68
C THR A 9 0.60 16.78 -18.70
N ARG A 10 0.52 15.52 -19.13
CA ARG A 10 -0.08 14.42 -18.35
C ARG A 10 0.69 13.13 -18.53
N TRP A 11 0.67 12.35 -17.50
CA TRP A 11 1.10 10.96 -17.52
C TRP A 11 0.08 10.10 -16.78
N GLY A 12 0.01 8.87 -17.14
CA GLY A 12 -0.82 7.89 -16.47
C GLY A 12 -0.35 6.48 -16.79
N TYR A 13 -0.86 5.50 -16.11
CA TYR A 13 -0.62 4.12 -16.46
C TYR A 13 -1.85 3.26 -16.21
N ASN A 14 -1.86 2.13 -16.89
CA ASN A 14 -2.91 1.14 -16.82
C ASN A 14 -2.30 -0.24 -16.59
N GLY A 15 -2.78 -0.95 -15.59
CA GLY A 15 -2.33 -2.30 -15.26
C GLY A 15 -3.47 -3.31 -15.33
N CYS A 16 -3.28 -4.42 -16.02
CA CYS A 16 -4.27 -5.50 -16.08
C CYS A 16 -4.22 -6.32 -14.79
N LEU A 17 -5.26 -6.20 -13.95
CA LEU A 17 -5.36 -6.91 -12.68
C LEU A 17 -5.44 -8.43 -12.85
N ASN A 18 -6.05 -8.91 -13.93
CA ASN A 18 -6.12 -10.33 -14.21
C ASN A 18 -4.71 -10.94 -14.32
N GLN A 19 -3.80 -10.26 -15.00
CA GLN A 19 -2.42 -10.71 -15.14
C GLN A 19 -1.63 -10.53 -13.86
N LEU A 20 -1.74 -9.36 -13.22
CA LEU A 20 -1.00 -9.03 -12.01
C LEU A 20 -1.36 -9.93 -10.81
N CYS A 21 -2.64 -10.27 -10.69
CA CYS A 21 -3.16 -11.02 -9.54
C CYS A 21 -3.46 -12.49 -9.87
N GLY A 22 -3.18 -12.94 -11.10
CA GLY A 22 -3.48 -14.31 -11.52
C GLY A 22 -4.99 -14.64 -11.53
N ILE A 23 -5.84 -13.65 -11.83
CA ILE A 23 -7.29 -13.83 -11.85
C ILE A 23 -7.71 -14.48 -13.14
N SER A 24 -8.27 -15.68 -13.06
CA SER A 24 -8.88 -16.37 -14.19
C SER A 24 -10.33 -15.93 -14.36
N SER A 25 -10.56 -14.97 -15.24
CA SER A 25 -11.89 -14.46 -15.58
C SER A 25 -11.95 -14.12 -17.07
N PRO A 26 -13.07 -14.33 -17.73
CA PRO A 26 -13.29 -13.86 -19.11
C PRO A 26 -13.37 -12.33 -19.19
N GLU A 27 -13.70 -11.68 -18.10
CA GLU A 27 -13.73 -10.22 -18.00
C GLU A 27 -12.37 -9.71 -17.52
N HIS A 28 -11.87 -8.65 -18.19
CA HIS A 28 -10.62 -8.01 -17.83
C HIS A 28 -10.89 -6.79 -16.95
N HIS A 29 -10.19 -6.75 -15.82
CA HIS A 29 -10.22 -5.65 -14.88
C HIS A 29 -8.89 -4.90 -14.91
N PHE A 30 -8.96 -3.59 -14.86
CA PHE A 30 -7.79 -2.72 -14.93
C PHE A 30 -7.73 -1.79 -13.72
N LEU A 31 -6.51 -1.52 -13.28
CA LEU A 31 -6.20 -0.46 -12.35
C LEU A 31 -5.53 0.67 -13.13
N SER A 32 -6.18 1.82 -13.17
CA SER A 32 -5.73 2.95 -13.97
C SER A 32 -5.41 4.14 -13.08
N PHE A 33 -4.29 4.80 -13.35
CA PHE A 33 -3.87 6.01 -12.66
C PHE A 33 -3.90 7.20 -13.60
N GLN A 34 -4.59 8.28 -13.20
CA GLN A 34 -4.70 9.55 -13.91
C GLN A 34 -5.24 9.41 -15.35
N LEU A 35 -6.06 8.41 -15.59
CA LEU A 35 -6.67 8.14 -16.91
C LEU A 35 -8.19 8.27 -16.90
N GLU A 36 -8.81 8.73 -15.80
CA GLU A 36 -10.26 8.76 -15.62
C GLU A 36 -10.99 9.57 -16.70
N GLU A 37 -10.35 10.59 -17.28
CA GLU A 37 -10.94 11.37 -18.36
C GLU A 37 -10.89 10.67 -19.73
N LEU A 38 -10.05 9.65 -19.88
CA LEU A 38 -9.89 8.87 -21.11
C LEU A 38 -10.74 7.59 -21.09
N ILE A 39 -11.32 7.26 -19.93
CA ILE A 39 -12.12 6.05 -19.74
C ILE A 39 -13.60 6.42 -19.77
N SER A 40 -14.37 5.69 -20.57
CA SER A 40 -15.84 5.85 -20.59
C SER A 40 -16.43 5.60 -19.20
N ARG A 41 -17.33 6.46 -18.75
CA ARG A 41 -17.89 6.42 -17.39
C ARG A 41 -18.59 5.11 -17.05
N ASP A 42 -19.22 4.49 -18.03
CA ASP A 42 -19.89 3.18 -17.89
C ASP A 42 -18.92 2.01 -17.67
N ARG A 43 -17.63 2.23 -17.92
CA ARG A 43 -16.55 1.25 -17.68
C ARG A 43 -15.83 1.46 -16.37
N ILE A 44 -16.11 2.53 -15.64
CA ILE A 44 -15.50 2.83 -14.36
C ILE A 44 -16.29 2.14 -13.25
N ILE A 45 -15.68 1.17 -12.60
CA ILE A 45 -16.28 0.46 -11.47
C ILE A 45 -16.17 1.31 -10.19
N HIS A 46 -15.00 1.92 -9.98
CA HIS A 46 -14.73 2.71 -8.78
C HIS A 46 -13.62 3.73 -9.03
N ILE A 47 -13.72 4.90 -8.38
CA ILE A 47 -12.66 5.91 -8.36
C ILE A 47 -12.29 6.16 -6.90
N GLN A 48 -11.00 6.11 -6.61
CA GLN A 48 -10.47 6.42 -5.29
C GLN A 48 -9.31 7.42 -5.39
N LYS A 49 -9.34 8.43 -4.53
CA LYS A 49 -8.20 9.34 -4.37
C LYS A 49 -7.24 8.75 -3.33
N HIS A 50 -6.02 8.52 -3.76
CA HIS A 50 -4.94 8.07 -2.88
C HIS A 50 -4.00 9.21 -2.57
N HIS A 51 -3.55 9.28 -1.32
CA HIS A 51 -2.47 10.13 -0.88
C HIS A 51 -1.30 9.20 -0.51
N THR A 52 -0.23 9.29 -1.25
CA THR A 52 0.99 8.55 -0.94
C THR A 52 1.97 9.47 -0.19
N PRO A 53 2.81 8.93 0.71
CA PRO A 53 3.86 9.71 1.33
C PRO A 53 4.78 10.33 0.29
N LEU A 54 5.11 11.60 0.46
CA LEU A 54 6.12 12.25 -0.36
C LEU A 54 7.51 11.89 0.19
N TYR A 55 8.23 11.05 -0.54
CA TYR A 55 9.57 10.65 -0.18
C TYR A 55 10.59 11.66 -0.67
N THR A 56 11.15 12.43 0.25
CA THR A 56 12.26 13.34 0.01
C THR A 56 13.50 12.82 0.75
N THR A 57 14.69 13.30 0.36
CA THR A 57 15.93 13.00 1.09
C THR A 57 15.79 13.36 2.56
N GLU A 58 15.16 14.48 2.86
CA GLU A 58 14.90 14.95 4.23
C GLU A 58 13.98 13.97 4.98
N SER A 59 12.89 13.51 4.38
CA SER A 59 11.97 12.57 5.03
C SER A 59 12.66 11.25 5.38
N PHE A 60 13.63 10.81 4.58
CA PHE A 60 14.41 9.62 4.87
C PHE A 60 15.37 9.80 6.05
N GLN A 61 15.95 10.97 6.22
CA GLN A 61 16.88 11.26 7.33
C GLN A 61 16.21 11.14 8.70
N TYR A 62 14.93 11.51 8.81
CA TYR A 62 14.20 11.50 10.07
C TYR A 62 13.50 10.17 10.40
N ARG A 63 13.52 9.17 9.53
CA ARG A 63 12.85 7.89 9.77
C ARG A 63 13.30 7.19 11.03
N ASP A 64 14.60 7.12 11.22
CA ASP A 64 15.19 6.43 12.38
C ASP A 64 14.84 7.15 13.68
N GLU A 65 14.79 8.48 13.65
CA GLU A 65 14.35 9.28 14.80
C GLU A 65 12.88 9.02 15.15
N VAL A 66 11.99 8.98 14.14
CA VAL A 66 10.58 8.67 14.35
C VAL A 66 10.40 7.26 14.90
N VAL A 67 11.17 6.29 14.40
CA VAL A 67 11.13 4.92 14.93
C VAL A 67 11.66 4.86 16.37
N ALA A 68 12.73 5.59 16.69
CA ALA A 68 13.31 5.65 18.02
C ALA A 68 12.39 6.33 19.05
N ALA A 69 11.59 7.30 18.62
CA ALA A 69 10.64 8.02 19.47
C ALA A 69 9.39 7.18 19.87
N ASN A 70 9.24 5.97 19.32
CA ASN A 70 8.12 5.12 19.70
C ASN A 70 8.14 4.80 21.21
N GLY A 71 7.01 5.05 21.85
CA GLY A 71 6.81 4.88 23.31
C GLY A 71 6.97 6.17 24.09
N GLU A 72 7.56 7.21 23.52
CA GLU A 72 7.64 8.52 24.16
C GLU A 72 6.24 9.12 24.32
N ASN A 73 5.92 9.58 25.52
CA ASN A 73 4.60 10.14 25.87
C ASN A 73 3.43 9.23 25.45
N ASN A 74 3.60 7.91 25.52
CA ASN A 74 2.62 6.91 25.05
C ASN A 74 2.20 7.09 23.58
N THR A 75 3.07 7.65 22.74
CA THR A 75 2.83 7.85 21.32
C THR A 75 3.60 6.84 20.50
N TYR A 76 2.94 6.28 19.49
CA TYR A 76 3.52 5.26 18.64
C TYR A 76 3.25 5.59 17.16
N HIS A 77 4.24 5.34 16.35
CA HIS A 77 4.23 5.64 14.91
C HIS A 77 4.32 4.35 14.09
N ALA A 78 3.34 4.13 13.23
CA ALA A 78 3.33 3.04 12.28
C ALA A 78 2.78 3.53 10.92
N GLY A 79 3.22 2.92 9.85
CA GLY A 79 2.72 3.22 8.51
C GLY A 79 3.73 2.91 7.42
N ALA A 80 3.26 2.91 6.18
CA ALA A 80 4.08 2.64 5.01
C ALA A 80 5.27 3.60 4.88
N TYR A 81 5.13 4.85 5.35
CA TYR A 81 6.17 5.88 5.31
C TYR A 81 7.42 5.54 6.13
N LEU A 82 7.31 4.60 7.07
CA LEU A 82 8.45 4.08 7.85
C LEU A 82 9.15 2.89 7.19
N GLY A 83 8.75 2.52 6.00
CA GLY A 83 9.30 1.41 5.23
C GLY A 83 9.44 1.75 3.75
N ASP A 84 9.09 0.80 2.91
CA ASP A 84 9.17 0.88 1.45
C ASP A 84 8.04 1.70 0.80
N GLY A 85 7.08 2.17 1.58
CA GLY A 85 5.91 2.89 1.09
C GLY A 85 4.76 2.00 0.65
N LEU A 86 4.91 0.70 0.78
CA LEU A 86 3.96 -0.33 0.36
C LEU A 86 3.36 -1.06 1.57
N HIS A 87 2.57 -2.09 1.28
CA HIS A 87 1.87 -2.88 2.30
C HIS A 87 2.83 -3.56 3.29
N GLU A 88 3.95 -4.08 2.79
CA GLU A 88 4.93 -4.77 3.63
C GLU A 88 5.57 -3.82 4.65
N GLY A 89 5.96 -2.62 4.21
CA GLY A 89 6.49 -1.60 5.12
C GLY A 89 5.47 -1.14 6.17
N ALA A 90 4.20 -1.03 5.79
CA ALA A 90 3.13 -0.70 6.72
C ALA A 90 2.94 -1.78 7.78
N ILE A 91 2.86 -3.05 7.37
CA ILE A 91 2.69 -4.19 8.27
C ILE A 91 3.91 -4.36 9.18
N ALA A 92 5.12 -4.29 8.64
CA ALA A 92 6.35 -4.42 9.42
C ALA A 92 6.46 -3.34 10.51
N SER A 93 6.07 -2.09 10.20
CA SER A 93 6.06 -1.01 11.18
C SER A 93 5.01 -1.23 12.27
N ALA A 94 3.83 -1.74 11.92
CA ALA A 94 2.78 -2.05 12.87
C ALA A 94 3.19 -3.18 13.83
N PHE A 95 3.88 -4.22 13.35
CA PHE A 95 4.41 -5.28 14.19
C PHE A 95 5.44 -4.79 15.19
N ARG A 96 6.34 -3.88 14.79
CA ARG A 96 7.30 -3.26 15.73
C ARG A 96 6.57 -2.54 16.86
N VAL A 97 5.55 -1.77 16.56
CA VAL A 97 4.72 -1.10 17.57
C VAL A 97 4.02 -2.11 18.46
N ALA A 98 3.42 -3.15 17.90
CA ALA A 98 2.75 -4.21 18.66
C ALA A 98 3.70 -4.87 19.68
N GLN A 99 4.93 -5.15 19.28
CA GLN A 99 5.95 -5.70 20.17
C GLN A 99 6.32 -4.73 21.31
N LEU A 100 6.45 -3.43 21.00
CA LEU A 100 6.75 -2.41 22.01
C LEU A 100 5.66 -2.27 23.06
N ILE A 101 4.40 -2.44 22.71
CA ILE A 101 3.26 -2.42 23.65
C ILE A 101 2.99 -3.78 24.31
N GLY A 102 3.88 -4.76 24.12
CA GLY A 102 3.81 -6.06 24.77
C GLY A 102 2.87 -7.08 24.12
N LEU A 103 2.46 -6.84 22.88
CA LEU A 103 1.70 -7.84 22.11
C LEU A 103 2.68 -8.80 21.41
N SER A 104 2.52 -10.10 21.64
CA SER A 104 3.19 -11.12 20.83
C SER A 104 2.37 -11.45 19.60
N LEU A 105 3.04 -11.87 18.52
CA LEU A 105 2.36 -12.33 17.29
C LEU A 105 1.43 -13.52 17.58
N ASP A 106 1.77 -14.35 18.57
CA ASP A 106 0.98 -15.50 18.99
C ASP A 106 -0.34 -15.10 19.66
N SER A 107 -0.44 -13.87 20.17
CA SER A 107 -1.66 -13.32 20.76
C SER A 107 -2.62 -12.71 19.72
N ILE A 108 -2.17 -12.51 18.47
CA ILE A 108 -2.99 -11.99 17.40
C ILE A 108 -3.71 -13.17 16.72
N SER A 109 -4.86 -13.54 17.24
CA SER A 109 -5.76 -14.51 16.61
C SER A 109 -6.41 -13.86 15.37
N PHE A 110 -5.83 -14.12 14.20
CA PHE A 110 -6.56 -13.92 12.95
C PHE A 110 -7.67 -14.96 12.89
N LYS A 111 -8.91 -14.57 13.15
CA LYS A 111 -10.05 -15.44 12.84
C LYS A 111 -10.05 -15.66 11.33
N GLU A 112 -9.55 -16.81 10.92
CA GLU A 112 -9.54 -17.25 9.54
C GLU A 112 -10.97 -17.25 8.97
N LYS A 113 -11.28 -16.25 8.16
CA LYS A 113 -12.27 -16.41 7.09
C LYS A 113 -11.48 -16.63 5.81
N GLY A 114 -11.02 -17.86 5.63
CA GLY A 114 -10.74 -18.39 4.29
C GLY A 114 -9.53 -17.91 3.51
N THR A 115 -8.57 -17.19 4.10
CA THR A 115 -7.36 -16.78 3.37
C THR A 115 -6.12 -17.34 4.06
N LYS A 116 -5.50 -18.34 3.44
CA LYS A 116 -4.18 -18.85 3.87
C LYS A 116 -3.12 -17.87 3.41
N PHE A 117 -2.56 -17.08 4.31
CA PHE A 117 -1.30 -16.41 4.07
C PHE A 117 -0.17 -17.39 4.36
N LEU A 118 0.56 -17.77 3.32
CA LEU A 118 1.81 -18.51 3.45
C LEU A 118 2.92 -17.48 3.70
N LEU A 119 3.31 -17.33 4.96
CA LEU A 119 4.61 -16.74 5.29
C LEU A 119 5.66 -17.82 5.06
N LYS A 120 6.55 -17.58 4.11
CA LYS A 120 7.81 -18.31 3.95
C LYS A 120 8.94 -17.51 4.57
#